data_b92d7999d149609695e0eaf88dc7f4b8
#
_entry.id   b92d7999d149609695e0eaf88dc7f4b8
#
_cell.length_a   1.000
_cell.length_b   1.000
_cell.length_c   1.000
_cell.angle_alpha   90.00
_cell.angle_beta   90.00
_cell.angle_gamma   90.00
#
_symmetry.space_group_name_H-M   'P 1'
#
loop_
_entity.id
_entity.type
_entity.pdbx_description
1 polymer ?
#
loop_
_entity_poly.entity_id
_entity_poly.type
_entity_poly.pdbx_seq_one_letter_code
_entity_poly.pdbx_strand_id
1 'polypeptide(L)'
;MTLSPTRPRWLTFDCYGTLIQWDEGLLDCVRDLLQRKGRTDLDVDRFITVYDRHEHRLEQTPPHRSFAEISRLSMSLTLEELGMPFEPEDGERLIRRIGQMPPFPEVVATLQWLKTQGFMLCIVSNTDDDIIAGNVAQLGGCIDRVITAQQAQAYKPNHQLFLHAHAQLGVGIDDVLHICASPHLDLEAAKGMGFRCVWIDRGTQRKPLPDYTPDATLPDLAKVPDYLRSRGWVNE
;
A
#
# COMPACT_ATOMS: atom_id res chain seq x y z
N MET A 1 -28.03 -14.30 18.30
CA MET A 1 -27.12 -13.22 18.77
C MET A 1 -25.76 -13.49 18.13
N THR A 2 -25.43 -12.79 17.07
CA THR A 2 -24.07 -12.79 16.52
C THR A 2 -23.17 -12.13 17.56
N LEU A 3 -22.22 -12.88 18.11
CA LEU A 3 -21.20 -12.31 19.00
C LEU A 3 -20.52 -11.17 18.25
N SER A 4 -20.41 -10.01 18.90
CA SER A 4 -19.64 -8.89 18.35
C SER A 4 -18.22 -9.40 18.11
N PRO A 5 -17.61 -9.18 16.92
CA PRO A 5 -16.28 -9.70 16.66
C PRO A 5 -15.29 -9.17 17.69
N THR A 6 -14.37 -10.04 18.10
CA THR A 6 -13.35 -9.72 19.10
C THR A 6 -12.50 -8.53 18.67
N ARG A 7 -12.09 -7.70 19.62
CA ARG A 7 -11.15 -6.60 19.38
C ARG A 7 -9.85 -7.16 18.78
N PRO A 8 -9.38 -6.67 17.63
CA PRO A 8 -8.13 -7.11 17.05
C PRO A 8 -6.95 -6.70 17.94
N ARG A 9 -5.94 -7.53 18.03
CA ARG A 9 -4.68 -7.21 18.68
C ARG A 9 -3.79 -6.35 17.77
N TRP A 10 -3.77 -6.69 16.49
CA TRP A 10 -2.99 -6.01 15.48
C TRP A 10 -3.88 -5.26 14.50
N LEU A 11 -3.51 -4.02 14.21
CA LEU A 11 -3.96 -3.31 13.02
C LEU A 11 -2.84 -3.39 11.99
N THR A 12 -3.13 -4.02 10.86
CA THR A 12 -2.19 -4.09 9.74
C THR A 12 -2.60 -3.09 8.67
N PHE A 13 -1.63 -2.47 8.03
CA PHE A 13 -1.85 -1.42 7.04
C PHE A 13 -1.14 -1.76 5.74
N ASP A 14 -1.81 -1.56 4.63
CA ASP A 14 -1.11 -1.25 3.40
C ASP A 14 -0.38 0.09 3.53
N CYS A 15 0.66 0.31 2.73
CA CYS A 15 1.49 1.51 2.85
C CYS A 15 1.13 2.56 1.81
N TYR A 16 1.37 2.26 0.54
CA TYR A 16 1.28 3.21 -0.55
C TYR A 16 -0.17 3.44 -1.01
N GLY A 17 -0.61 4.71 -1.00
CA GLY A 17 -2.01 5.08 -1.21
C GLY A 17 -2.87 4.97 0.04
N THR A 18 -2.41 4.26 1.09
CA THR A 18 -3.09 4.13 2.39
C THR A 18 -2.50 5.10 3.42
N LEU A 19 -1.22 4.95 3.74
CA LEU A 19 -0.48 5.79 4.67
C LEU A 19 0.33 6.87 3.96
N ILE A 20 0.89 6.55 2.81
CA ILE A 20 1.81 7.38 2.02
C ILE A 20 1.13 7.84 0.74
N GLN A 21 1.33 9.10 0.37
CA GLN A 21 0.78 9.79 -0.81
C GLN A 21 1.41 9.22 -2.10
N TRP A 22 0.96 8.02 -2.50
CA TRP A 22 1.49 7.32 -3.67
C TRP A 22 1.09 7.99 -4.98
N ASP A 23 -0.21 8.25 -5.17
CA ASP A 23 -0.74 8.74 -6.43
C ASP A 23 -0.16 10.14 -6.74
N GLU A 24 -0.11 11.02 -5.75
CA GLU A 24 0.47 12.35 -5.84
C GLU A 24 1.98 12.29 -6.11
N GLY A 25 2.68 11.41 -5.38
CA GLY A 25 4.12 11.25 -5.52
C GLY A 25 4.54 10.68 -6.88
N LEU A 26 3.78 9.70 -7.40
CA LEU A 26 4.01 9.13 -8.73
C LEU A 26 3.72 10.15 -9.82
N LEU A 27 2.60 10.89 -9.70
CA LEU A 27 2.23 11.96 -10.62
C LEU A 27 3.35 13.01 -10.74
N ASP A 28 3.91 13.45 -9.63
CA ASP A 28 5.02 14.42 -9.59
C ASP A 28 6.30 13.85 -10.22
N CYS A 29 6.61 12.57 -9.95
CA CYS A 29 7.74 11.87 -10.57
C CYS A 29 7.62 11.83 -12.09
N VAL A 30 6.46 11.49 -12.60
CA VAL A 30 6.22 11.37 -14.05
C VAL A 30 6.27 12.74 -14.72
N ARG A 31 5.71 13.77 -14.09
CA ARG A 31 5.80 15.15 -14.61
C ARG A 31 7.25 15.62 -14.72
N ASP A 32 8.06 15.41 -13.69
CA ASP A 32 9.49 15.73 -13.70
C ASP A 32 10.24 14.95 -14.80
N LEU A 33 9.94 13.65 -14.94
CA LEU A 33 10.52 12.81 -15.99
C LEU A 33 10.19 13.33 -17.38
N LEU A 34 8.91 13.61 -17.67
CA LEU A 34 8.46 14.09 -18.98
C LEU A 34 9.05 15.47 -19.30
N GLN A 35 9.16 16.35 -18.30
CA GLN A 35 9.83 17.65 -18.49
C GLN A 35 11.29 17.48 -18.84
N ARG A 36 12.05 16.61 -18.17
CA ARG A 36 13.47 16.35 -18.46
C ARG A 36 13.68 15.73 -19.85
N LYS A 37 12.73 14.90 -20.28
CA LYS A 37 12.77 14.28 -21.63
C LYS A 37 12.18 15.15 -22.74
N GLY A 38 11.71 16.37 -22.42
CA GLY A 38 11.13 17.29 -23.41
C GLY A 38 9.80 16.79 -23.98
N ARG A 39 9.06 15.96 -23.24
CA ARG A 39 7.80 15.33 -23.66
C ARG A 39 6.60 15.81 -22.85
N THR A 40 6.52 17.12 -22.66
CA THR A 40 5.38 17.76 -21.96
C THR A 40 4.06 17.69 -22.75
N ASP A 41 4.11 17.19 -23.98
CA ASP A 41 2.96 16.87 -24.82
C ASP A 41 2.26 15.56 -24.43
N LEU A 42 2.95 14.67 -23.69
CA LEU A 42 2.41 13.38 -23.29
C LEU A 42 1.53 13.51 -22.05
N ASP A 43 0.37 12.86 -22.10
CA ASP A 43 -0.54 12.76 -20.98
C ASP A 43 0.08 11.92 -19.85
N VAL A 44 0.15 12.51 -18.66
CA VAL A 44 0.71 11.90 -17.45
C VAL A 44 -0.11 10.68 -17.01
N ASP A 45 -1.45 10.75 -17.08
CA ASP A 45 -2.32 9.64 -16.71
C ASP A 45 -2.13 8.44 -17.64
N ARG A 46 -1.89 8.69 -18.93
CA ARG A 46 -1.52 7.65 -19.87
C ARG A 46 -0.19 7.00 -19.50
N PHE A 47 0.80 7.79 -19.09
CA PHE A 47 2.10 7.26 -18.66
C PHE A 47 1.91 6.34 -17.44
N ILE A 48 1.21 6.81 -16.42
CA ILE A 48 0.94 6.05 -15.19
C ILE A 48 0.20 4.75 -15.51
N THR A 49 -0.83 4.79 -16.36
CA THR A 49 -1.58 3.60 -16.78
C THR A 49 -0.68 2.54 -17.43
N VAL A 50 0.27 2.96 -18.28
CA VAL A 50 1.21 2.04 -18.93
C VAL A 50 2.22 1.49 -17.92
N TYR A 51 2.71 2.33 -17.00
CA TYR A 51 3.64 1.94 -15.95
C TYR A 51 3.01 0.91 -15.01
N ASP A 52 1.83 1.20 -14.45
CA ASP A 52 1.10 0.31 -13.54
C ASP A 52 0.83 -1.06 -14.17
N ARG A 53 0.46 -1.08 -15.45
CA ARG A 53 0.24 -2.34 -16.17
C ARG A 53 1.52 -3.19 -16.25
N HIS A 54 2.68 -2.58 -16.51
CA HIS A 54 3.96 -3.28 -16.54
C HIS A 54 4.38 -3.73 -15.15
N GLU A 55 4.24 -2.88 -14.13
CA GLU A 55 4.55 -3.17 -12.74
C GLU A 55 3.74 -4.36 -12.23
N HIS A 56 2.40 -4.30 -12.29
CA HIS A 56 1.53 -5.39 -11.85
C HIS A 56 1.82 -6.71 -12.58
N ARG A 57 2.08 -6.66 -13.89
CA ARG A 57 2.45 -7.87 -14.62
C ARG A 57 3.75 -8.47 -14.11
N LEU A 58 4.76 -7.66 -13.83
CA LEU A 58 6.07 -8.12 -13.35
C LEU A 58 5.99 -8.66 -11.92
N GLU A 59 5.20 -8.04 -11.04
CA GLU A 59 4.93 -8.52 -9.69
C GLU A 59 4.34 -9.94 -9.67
N GLN A 60 3.47 -10.24 -10.64
CA GLN A 60 2.77 -11.53 -10.73
C GLN A 60 3.51 -12.55 -11.60
N THR A 61 4.66 -12.21 -12.16
CA THR A 61 5.41 -13.10 -13.07
C THR A 61 6.62 -13.72 -12.36
N PRO A 62 6.65 -15.05 -12.14
CA PRO A 62 7.81 -15.74 -11.60
C PRO A 62 9.06 -15.64 -12.48
N PRO A 63 10.29 -15.74 -11.91
CA PRO A 63 10.56 -15.79 -10.46
C PRO A 63 10.31 -14.45 -9.77
N HIS A 64 10.20 -14.47 -8.42
CA HIS A 64 10.12 -13.23 -7.64
C HIS A 64 11.32 -12.33 -7.94
N ARG A 65 11.04 -11.04 -8.13
CA ARG A 65 12.03 -9.96 -8.29
C ARG A 65 11.86 -8.97 -7.17
N SER A 66 12.92 -8.24 -6.81
CA SER A 66 12.78 -7.12 -5.89
C SER A 66 11.90 -6.01 -6.50
N PHE A 67 11.25 -5.22 -5.65
CA PHE A 67 10.45 -4.09 -6.10
C PHE A 67 11.31 -3.05 -6.84
N ALA A 68 12.54 -2.84 -6.39
CA ALA A 68 13.51 -1.99 -7.11
C ALA A 68 13.77 -2.49 -8.54
N GLU A 69 13.95 -3.80 -8.74
CA GLU A 69 14.13 -4.38 -10.07
C GLU A 69 12.87 -4.22 -10.94
N ILE A 70 11.69 -4.49 -10.35
CA ILE A 70 10.40 -4.31 -11.02
C ILE A 70 10.21 -2.87 -11.44
N SER A 71 10.47 -1.90 -10.56
CA SER A 71 10.32 -0.47 -10.86
C SER A 71 11.23 -0.01 -12.01
N ARG A 72 12.49 -0.49 -12.06
CA ARG A 72 13.41 -0.22 -13.18
C ARG A 72 12.91 -0.80 -14.48
N LEU A 73 12.50 -2.06 -14.46
CA LEU A 73 11.99 -2.74 -15.67
C LEU A 73 10.68 -2.11 -16.16
N SER A 74 9.76 -1.79 -15.25
CA SER A 74 8.50 -1.12 -15.59
C SER A 74 8.75 0.25 -16.21
N MET A 75 9.69 1.01 -15.66
CA MET A 75 10.09 2.31 -16.22
C MET A 75 10.68 2.13 -17.65
N SER A 76 11.58 1.17 -17.82
CA SER A 76 12.18 0.89 -19.13
C SER A 76 11.13 0.51 -20.19
N LEU A 77 10.25 -0.44 -19.84
CA LEU A 77 9.18 -0.89 -20.74
C LEU A 77 8.18 0.22 -21.06
N THR A 78 7.86 1.06 -20.07
CA THR A 78 6.96 2.21 -20.25
C THR A 78 7.55 3.23 -21.21
N LEU A 79 8.81 3.59 -21.02
CA LEU A 79 9.48 4.55 -21.90
C LEU A 79 9.62 4.01 -23.33
N GLU A 80 9.97 2.74 -23.49
CA GLU A 80 10.03 2.06 -24.80
C GLU A 80 8.67 2.11 -25.51
N GLU A 81 7.58 1.72 -24.82
CA GLU A 81 6.23 1.70 -25.38
C GLU A 81 5.74 3.11 -25.77
N LEU A 82 6.16 4.13 -25.04
CA LEU A 82 5.80 5.53 -25.30
C LEU A 82 6.80 6.23 -26.26
N GLY A 83 7.75 5.48 -26.84
CA GLY A 83 8.69 6.00 -27.83
C GLY A 83 9.73 6.96 -27.25
N MET A 84 10.16 6.76 -26.00
CA MET A 84 11.19 7.55 -25.33
C MET A 84 12.41 6.70 -24.97
N PRO A 85 13.63 7.26 -25.02
CA PRO A 85 14.82 6.54 -24.58
C PRO A 85 14.81 6.35 -23.07
N PHE A 86 15.15 5.14 -22.62
CA PHE A 86 15.38 4.83 -21.21
C PHE A 86 16.83 5.09 -20.83
N GLU A 87 17.04 5.72 -19.71
CA GLU A 87 18.33 5.88 -19.05
C GLU A 87 18.26 5.23 -17.65
N PRO A 88 19.30 4.52 -17.18
CA PRO A 88 19.27 3.89 -15.86
C PRO A 88 18.87 4.82 -14.73
N GLU A 89 19.26 6.09 -14.81
CA GLU A 89 18.92 7.14 -13.82
C GLU A 89 17.41 7.40 -13.72
N ASP A 90 16.61 7.10 -14.75
CA ASP A 90 15.15 7.28 -14.71
C ASP A 90 14.51 6.34 -13.68
N GLY A 91 14.94 5.07 -13.65
CA GLY A 91 14.50 4.11 -12.64
C GLY A 91 15.02 4.45 -11.23
N GLU A 92 16.30 4.83 -11.13
CA GLU A 92 16.89 5.19 -9.83
C GLU A 92 16.23 6.41 -9.19
N ARG A 93 15.84 7.40 -9.98
CA ARG A 93 15.10 8.58 -9.48
C ARG A 93 13.74 8.19 -8.94
N LEU A 94 13.00 7.32 -9.64
CA LEU A 94 11.71 6.84 -9.16
C LEU A 94 11.87 6.12 -7.82
N ILE A 95 12.80 5.15 -7.72
CA ILE A 95 13.02 4.38 -6.49
C ILE A 95 13.36 5.30 -5.31
N ARG A 96 14.29 6.24 -5.49
CA ARG A 96 14.61 7.23 -4.45
C ARG A 96 13.40 8.06 -4.05
N ARG A 97 12.58 8.46 -5.02
CA ARG A 97 11.38 9.27 -4.76
C ARG A 97 10.34 8.49 -3.98
N ILE A 98 10.13 7.21 -4.29
CA ILE A 98 9.19 6.35 -3.56
C ILE A 98 9.52 6.33 -2.07
N GLY A 99 10.78 6.10 -1.69
CA GLY A 99 11.20 6.12 -0.28
C GLY A 99 11.10 7.49 0.42
N GLN A 100 10.84 8.57 -0.32
CA GLN A 100 10.71 9.94 0.19
C GLN A 100 9.28 10.48 0.14
N MET A 101 8.33 9.75 -0.45
CA MET A 101 6.92 10.19 -0.50
C MET A 101 6.39 10.43 0.91
N PRO A 102 5.69 11.56 1.16
CA PRO A 102 5.22 11.90 2.50
C PRO A 102 3.97 11.10 2.88
N PRO A 103 3.68 10.96 4.20
CA PRO A 103 2.39 10.48 4.66
C PRO A 103 1.26 11.45 4.32
N PHE A 104 0.02 10.94 4.29
CA PHE A 104 -1.15 11.83 4.28
C PHE A 104 -1.23 12.62 5.59
N PRO A 105 -1.83 13.82 5.57
CA PRO A 105 -1.80 14.75 6.71
C PRO A 105 -2.33 14.18 8.03
N GLU A 106 -3.35 13.31 7.97
CA GLU A 106 -4.00 12.74 9.14
C GLU A 106 -3.28 11.50 9.71
N VAL A 107 -2.36 10.90 8.96
CA VAL A 107 -1.81 9.57 9.25
C VAL A 107 -1.06 9.53 10.57
N VAL A 108 -0.09 10.41 10.77
CA VAL A 108 0.77 10.37 11.97
C VAL A 108 -0.05 10.52 13.25
N ALA A 109 -0.98 11.49 13.27
CA ALA A 109 -1.84 11.71 14.43
C ALA A 109 -2.76 10.50 14.70
N THR A 110 -3.29 9.88 13.65
CA THR A 110 -4.14 8.68 13.80
C THR A 110 -3.32 7.49 14.32
N LEU A 111 -2.12 7.24 13.78
CA LEU A 111 -1.25 6.16 14.26
C LEU A 111 -0.85 6.36 15.73
N GLN A 112 -0.51 7.57 16.13
CA GLN A 112 -0.22 7.91 17.51
C GLN A 112 -1.42 7.62 18.42
N TRP A 113 -2.61 8.05 18.02
CA TRP A 113 -3.84 7.75 18.76
C TRP A 113 -4.06 6.24 18.90
N LEU A 114 -3.93 5.46 17.81
CA LEU A 114 -4.05 4.00 17.85
C LEU A 114 -3.06 3.35 18.82
N LYS A 115 -1.84 3.86 18.91
CA LYS A 115 -0.85 3.41 19.91
C LYS A 115 -1.32 3.70 21.33
N THR A 116 -1.92 4.87 21.61
CA THR A 116 -2.48 5.16 22.96
C THR A 116 -3.63 4.24 23.33
N GLN A 117 -4.35 3.71 22.34
CA GLN A 117 -5.40 2.71 22.56
C GLN A 117 -4.84 1.28 22.77
N GLY A 118 -3.52 1.09 22.72
CA GLY A 118 -2.88 -0.20 22.98
C GLY A 118 -2.89 -1.17 21.79
N PHE A 119 -3.11 -0.70 20.57
CA PHE A 119 -2.96 -1.53 19.37
C PHE A 119 -1.48 -1.72 19.02
N MET A 120 -1.16 -2.90 18.49
CA MET A 120 0.08 -3.14 17.76
C MET A 120 -0.13 -2.80 16.30
N LEU A 121 0.82 -2.09 15.67
CA LEU A 121 0.69 -1.59 14.31
C LEU A 121 1.74 -2.24 13.40
N CYS A 122 1.28 -2.82 12.28
CA CYS A 122 2.16 -3.46 11.31
C CYS A 122 1.86 -2.96 9.90
N ILE A 123 2.89 -2.72 9.12
CA ILE A 123 2.75 -2.47 7.67
C ILE A 123 2.93 -3.79 6.92
N VAL A 124 2.06 -4.05 5.93
CA VAL A 124 2.18 -5.17 4.98
C VAL A 124 2.15 -4.57 3.57
N SER A 125 3.28 -4.58 2.86
CA SER A 125 3.45 -3.78 1.65
C SER A 125 4.17 -4.51 0.50
N ASN A 126 3.76 -4.21 -0.73
CA ASN A 126 4.38 -4.66 -1.98
C ASN A 126 5.63 -3.83 -2.28
N THR A 127 6.71 -4.03 -1.51
CA THR A 127 7.94 -3.26 -1.67
C THR A 127 9.15 -3.99 -1.09
N ASP A 128 10.33 -3.37 -1.20
CA ASP A 128 11.57 -3.82 -0.56
C ASP A 128 11.80 -3.10 0.77
N ASP A 129 12.55 -3.74 1.68
CA ASP A 129 12.82 -3.22 3.02
C ASP A 129 13.54 -1.86 3.00
N ASP A 130 14.51 -1.70 2.11
CA ASP A 130 15.30 -0.48 1.99
C ASP A 130 14.47 0.70 1.47
N ILE A 131 13.53 0.45 0.57
CA ILE A 131 12.67 1.49 -0.02
C ILE A 131 11.70 2.01 1.04
N ILE A 132 10.99 1.12 1.73
CA ILE A 132 9.97 1.50 2.70
C ILE A 132 10.54 2.15 3.96
N ALA A 133 11.81 1.90 4.29
CA ALA A 133 12.45 2.43 5.48
C ALA A 133 12.37 3.96 5.56
N GLY A 134 12.54 4.65 4.43
CA GLY A 134 12.41 6.12 4.35
C GLY A 134 10.99 6.62 4.62
N ASN A 135 9.98 5.88 4.19
CA ASN A 135 8.58 6.23 4.46
C ASN A 135 8.22 5.96 5.93
N VAL A 136 8.65 4.82 6.49
CA VAL A 136 8.40 4.44 7.89
C VAL A 136 9.03 5.45 8.86
N ALA A 137 10.20 5.99 8.54
CA ALA A 137 10.85 7.04 9.34
C ALA A 137 9.98 8.29 9.51
N GLN A 138 9.03 8.56 8.60
CA GLN A 138 8.12 9.70 8.64
C GLN A 138 6.83 9.41 9.43
N LEU A 139 6.60 8.18 9.91
CA LEU A 139 5.37 7.76 10.60
C LEU A 139 5.42 7.92 12.13
N GLY A 140 6.30 8.79 12.64
CA GLY A 140 6.33 9.16 14.06
C GLY A 140 6.75 8.04 15.02
N GLY A 141 7.44 7.02 14.54
CA GLY A 141 7.88 5.87 15.36
C GLY A 141 6.75 4.97 15.86
N CYS A 142 5.57 5.03 15.23
CA CYS A 142 4.38 4.31 15.68
C CYS A 142 4.30 2.85 15.20
N ILE A 143 5.08 2.47 14.20
CA ILE A 143 5.01 1.15 13.57
C ILE A 143 5.85 0.14 14.35
N ASP A 144 5.23 -0.93 14.82
CA ASP A 144 5.88 -2.00 15.59
C ASP A 144 6.56 -3.04 14.68
N ARG A 145 6.00 -3.28 13.49
CA ARG A 145 6.51 -4.25 12.51
C ARG A 145 6.29 -3.77 11.07
N VAL A 146 7.20 -4.15 10.20
CA VAL A 146 7.08 -3.95 8.74
C VAL A 146 7.31 -5.30 8.08
N ILE A 147 6.38 -5.70 7.25
CA ILE A 147 6.43 -6.94 6.45
C ILE A 147 6.33 -6.56 4.98
N THR A 148 7.29 -7.00 4.20
CA THR A 148 7.42 -6.62 2.79
C THR A 148 7.28 -7.82 1.85
N ALA A 149 6.99 -7.53 0.58
CA ALA A 149 7.02 -8.54 -0.46
C ALA A 149 8.40 -9.19 -0.60
N GLN A 150 9.47 -8.43 -0.35
CA GLN A 150 10.83 -8.95 -0.33
C GLN A 150 11.01 -10.05 0.74
N GLN A 151 10.49 -9.85 1.96
CA GLN A 151 10.57 -10.84 3.04
C GLN A 151 9.73 -12.08 2.73
N ALA A 152 8.54 -11.90 2.17
CA ALA A 152 7.61 -12.99 1.86
C ALA A 152 7.91 -13.69 0.53
N GLN A 153 8.76 -13.11 -0.33
CA GLN A 153 9.02 -13.54 -1.71
C GLN A 153 7.73 -13.67 -2.54
N ALA A 154 6.76 -12.79 -2.27
CA ALA A 154 5.45 -12.75 -2.93
C ALA A 154 4.83 -11.36 -2.83
N TYR A 155 4.16 -10.94 -3.88
CA TYR A 155 3.40 -9.69 -3.98
C TYR A 155 1.91 -9.93 -3.75
N LYS A 156 1.19 -8.98 -3.10
CA LYS A 156 -0.28 -8.96 -3.09
C LYS A 156 -0.79 -9.00 -4.55
N PRO A 157 -1.91 -9.61 -4.84
CA PRO A 157 -2.87 -10.22 -3.94
C PRO A 157 -2.54 -11.68 -3.54
N ASN A 158 -1.33 -12.18 -3.84
CA ASN A 158 -0.95 -13.54 -3.42
C ASN A 158 -1.05 -13.66 -1.90
N HIS A 159 -1.78 -14.67 -1.45
CA HIS A 159 -2.01 -14.94 -0.03
C HIS A 159 -0.74 -15.17 0.77
N GLN A 160 0.37 -15.58 0.12
CA GLN A 160 1.62 -15.88 0.79
C GLN A 160 2.17 -14.70 1.58
N LEU A 161 2.01 -13.45 1.08
CA LEU A 161 2.47 -12.27 1.83
C LEU A 161 1.69 -12.11 3.14
N PHE A 162 0.37 -12.28 3.12
CA PHE A 162 -0.45 -12.20 4.34
C PHE A 162 -0.22 -13.39 5.27
N LEU A 163 -0.07 -14.61 4.74
CA LEU A 163 0.28 -15.79 5.54
C LEU A 163 1.63 -15.59 6.23
N HIS A 164 2.63 -15.07 5.51
CA HIS A 164 3.92 -14.73 6.08
C HIS A 164 3.76 -13.67 7.19
N ALA A 165 2.99 -12.60 6.95
CA ALA A 165 2.75 -11.57 7.94
C ALA A 165 2.09 -12.13 9.22
N HIS A 166 1.02 -12.91 9.09
CA HIS A 166 0.34 -13.52 10.23
C HIS A 166 1.26 -14.46 11.02
N ALA A 167 2.09 -15.24 10.33
CA ALA A 167 3.07 -16.12 10.98
C ALA A 167 4.14 -15.31 11.76
N GLN A 168 4.66 -14.21 11.17
CA GLN A 168 5.63 -13.34 11.83
C GLN A 168 5.05 -12.59 13.03
N LEU A 169 3.76 -12.28 13.00
CA LEU A 169 3.05 -11.63 14.10
C LEU A 169 2.57 -12.63 15.17
N GLY A 170 2.59 -13.94 14.88
CA GLY A 170 2.09 -14.99 15.77
C GLY A 170 0.60 -14.88 16.03
N VAL A 171 -0.21 -14.62 14.97
CA VAL A 171 -1.65 -14.34 15.06
C VAL A 171 -2.47 -15.17 14.08
N GLY A 172 -3.74 -15.38 14.44
CA GLY A 172 -4.77 -15.87 13.52
C GLY A 172 -5.47 -14.71 12.77
N ILE A 173 -6.32 -15.07 11.82
CA ILE A 173 -7.08 -14.09 11.02
C ILE A 173 -8.02 -13.23 11.88
N ASP A 174 -8.53 -13.76 13.00
CA ASP A 174 -9.45 -13.07 13.91
C ASP A 174 -8.76 -12.04 14.81
N ASP A 175 -7.42 -12.12 14.94
CA ASP A 175 -6.61 -11.20 15.74
C ASP A 175 -6.21 -9.93 14.99
N VAL A 176 -6.53 -9.86 13.70
CA VAL A 176 -6.09 -8.81 12.78
C VAL A 176 -7.28 -8.04 12.23
N LEU A 177 -7.11 -6.74 12.06
CA LEU A 177 -7.90 -5.90 11.16
C LEU A 177 -6.94 -5.24 10.18
N HIS A 178 -7.12 -5.51 8.88
CA HIS A 178 -6.33 -4.89 7.83
C HIS A 178 -6.98 -3.60 7.34
N ILE A 179 -6.19 -2.56 7.09
CA ILE A 179 -6.66 -1.22 6.66
C ILE A 179 -5.88 -0.86 5.39
N CYS A 180 -6.58 -0.66 4.29
CA CYS A 180 -5.96 -0.52 2.97
C CYS A 180 -6.73 0.38 2.00
N ALA A 181 -6.06 0.89 0.98
CA ALA A 181 -6.68 1.64 -0.12
C ALA A 181 -6.71 0.88 -1.46
N SER A 182 -6.19 -0.34 -1.53
CA SER A 182 -6.01 -1.07 -2.79
C SER A 182 -6.98 -2.25 -2.95
N PRO A 183 -8.12 -2.08 -3.67
CA PRO A 183 -9.09 -3.17 -3.84
C PRO A 183 -8.49 -4.42 -4.49
N HIS A 184 -7.78 -4.28 -5.60
CA HIS A 184 -7.24 -5.42 -6.36
C HIS A 184 -6.06 -6.14 -5.69
N LEU A 185 -5.46 -5.56 -4.66
CA LEU A 185 -4.36 -6.15 -3.91
C LEU A 185 -4.85 -6.70 -2.57
N ASP A 186 -5.39 -5.83 -1.73
CA ASP A 186 -5.71 -6.14 -0.33
C ASP A 186 -7.10 -6.71 -0.15
N LEU A 187 -8.13 -6.09 -0.77
CA LEU A 187 -9.50 -6.60 -0.65
C LEU A 187 -9.66 -7.96 -1.35
N GLU A 188 -8.97 -8.18 -2.48
CA GLU A 188 -8.96 -9.49 -3.15
C GLU A 188 -8.34 -10.57 -2.25
N ALA A 189 -7.23 -10.25 -1.57
CA ALA A 189 -6.63 -11.16 -0.60
C ALA A 189 -7.55 -11.38 0.61
N ALA A 190 -8.18 -10.32 1.16
CA ALA A 190 -9.12 -10.43 2.27
C ALA A 190 -10.31 -11.31 1.92
N LYS A 191 -10.88 -11.14 0.72
CA LYS A 191 -11.93 -11.99 0.17
C LYS A 191 -11.52 -13.47 0.13
N GLY A 192 -10.34 -13.76 -0.39
CA GLY A 192 -9.84 -15.12 -0.55
C GLY A 192 -9.47 -15.81 0.77
N MET A 193 -8.98 -15.05 1.74
CA MET A 193 -8.49 -15.56 3.03
C MET A 193 -9.49 -15.41 4.19
N GLY A 194 -10.48 -14.54 4.08
CA GLY A 194 -11.51 -14.32 5.09
C GLY A 194 -11.09 -13.47 6.28
N PHE A 195 -9.99 -12.71 6.22
CA PHE A 195 -9.63 -11.77 7.28
C PHE A 195 -10.40 -10.45 7.17
N ARG A 196 -10.55 -9.76 8.31
CA ARG A 196 -11.27 -8.49 8.38
C ARG A 196 -10.51 -7.36 7.69
N CYS A 197 -11.22 -6.56 6.90
CA CYS A 197 -10.60 -5.49 6.14
C CYS A 197 -11.46 -4.22 6.11
N VAL A 198 -10.82 -3.08 6.34
CA VAL A 198 -11.40 -1.74 6.16
C VAL A 198 -10.77 -1.10 4.93
N TRP A 199 -11.62 -0.69 3.99
CA TRP A 199 -11.19 0.02 2.80
C TRP A 199 -11.16 1.53 3.04
N ILE A 200 -10.03 2.15 2.73
CA ILE A 200 -9.86 3.61 2.69
C ILE A 200 -10.08 4.08 1.26
N ASP A 201 -11.27 4.59 0.99
CA ASP A 201 -11.61 5.16 -0.31
C ASP A 201 -11.33 6.67 -0.31
N ARG A 202 -10.15 7.04 -0.77
CA ARG A 202 -9.68 8.44 -0.86
C ARG A 202 -10.29 9.21 -2.04
N GLY A 203 -11.34 8.68 -2.67
CA GLY A 203 -11.97 9.31 -3.84
C GLY A 203 -11.12 9.25 -5.11
N THR A 204 -10.19 8.32 -5.19
CA THR A 204 -9.37 8.06 -6.37
C THR A 204 -10.16 7.25 -7.42
N GLN A 205 -9.52 6.88 -8.53
CA GLN A 205 -10.16 6.06 -9.56
C GLN A 205 -10.26 4.56 -9.19
N ARG A 206 -9.82 4.15 -7.99
CA ARG A 206 -9.91 2.76 -7.52
C ARG A 206 -11.37 2.35 -7.36
N LYS A 207 -11.73 1.19 -7.91
CA LYS A 207 -13.11 0.68 -7.89
C LYS A 207 -13.25 -0.40 -6.82
N PRO A 208 -14.39 -0.44 -6.08
CA PRO A 208 -14.66 -1.55 -5.17
C PRO A 208 -14.72 -2.87 -5.94
N LEU A 209 -14.44 -3.97 -5.25
CA LEU A 209 -14.66 -5.29 -5.85
C LEU A 209 -16.16 -5.56 -5.98
N PRO A 210 -16.64 -6.06 -7.13
CA PRO A 210 -18.08 -6.23 -7.38
C PRO A 210 -18.74 -7.28 -6.50
N ASP A 211 -17.98 -8.23 -5.99
CA ASP A 211 -18.44 -9.41 -5.24
C ASP A 211 -17.81 -9.54 -3.84
N TYR A 212 -17.33 -8.43 -3.29
CA TYR A 212 -16.80 -8.36 -1.94
C TYR A 212 -17.16 -7.03 -1.26
N THR A 213 -17.62 -7.13 -0.02
CA THR A 213 -17.92 -5.96 0.83
C THR A 213 -16.94 -5.98 2.02
N PRO A 214 -16.08 -4.98 2.19
CA PRO A 214 -15.21 -4.87 3.36
C PRO A 214 -16.04 -4.60 4.63
N ASP A 215 -15.44 -4.78 5.81
CA ASP A 215 -16.09 -4.50 7.11
C ASP A 215 -16.52 -3.04 7.27
N ALA A 216 -15.81 -2.12 6.61
CA ALA A 216 -16.20 -0.73 6.44
C ALA A 216 -15.48 -0.11 5.23
N THR A 217 -16.08 0.97 4.69
CA THR A 217 -15.44 1.88 3.74
C THR A 217 -15.37 3.27 4.38
N LEU A 218 -14.17 3.84 4.47
CA LEU A 218 -13.91 5.12 5.12
C LEU A 218 -13.18 6.06 4.14
N PRO A 219 -13.42 7.38 4.20
CA PRO A 219 -12.80 8.31 3.26
C PRO A 219 -11.30 8.54 3.51
N ASP A 220 -10.86 8.37 4.76
CA ASP A 220 -9.47 8.57 5.18
C ASP A 220 -9.20 7.87 6.51
N LEU A 221 -7.94 7.91 6.95
CA LEU A 221 -7.53 7.29 8.21
C LEU A 221 -8.09 7.99 9.46
N ALA A 222 -8.44 9.28 9.40
CA ALA A 222 -9.00 10.01 10.53
C ALA A 222 -10.36 9.44 10.98
N LYS A 223 -11.03 8.65 10.13
CA LYS A 223 -12.29 7.97 10.46
C LYS A 223 -12.13 6.59 11.10
N VAL A 224 -10.91 6.05 11.14
CA VAL A 224 -10.65 4.76 11.80
C VAL A 224 -10.98 4.79 13.30
N PRO A 225 -10.64 5.83 14.08
CA PRO A 225 -11.08 5.94 15.47
C PRO A 225 -12.60 5.81 15.65
N ASP A 226 -13.40 6.50 14.83
CA ASP A 226 -14.86 6.43 14.90
C ASP A 226 -15.39 5.03 14.59
N TYR A 227 -14.80 4.38 13.59
CA TYR A 227 -15.12 2.98 13.28
C TYR A 227 -14.82 2.06 14.48
N LEU A 228 -13.63 2.16 15.09
CA LEU A 228 -13.26 1.31 16.24
C LEU A 228 -14.17 1.54 17.45
N ARG A 229 -14.60 2.79 17.72
CA ARG A 229 -15.62 3.11 18.74
C ARG A 229 -16.96 2.45 18.43
N SER A 230 -17.41 2.53 17.19
CA SER A 230 -18.67 1.91 16.76
C SER A 230 -18.70 0.39 16.95
N ARG A 231 -17.50 -0.25 16.95
CA ARG A 231 -17.33 -1.68 17.23
C ARG A 231 -17.22 -1.99 18.72
N GLY A 232 -17.13 -0.98 19.59
CA GLY A 232 -16.90 -1.15 21.03
C GLY A 232 -15.48 -1.64 21.36
N TRP A 233 -14.51 -1.42 20.48
CA TRP A 233 -13.13 -1.89 20.66
C TRP A 233 -12.24 -0.88 21.39
N VAL A 234 -12.67 0.35 21.47
CA VAL A 234 -12.05 1.45 22.22
C VAL A 234 -13.13 2.28 22.91
N ASN A 235 -12.76 2.92 24.03
CA ASN A 235 -13.63 3.85 24.74
C ASN A 235 -13.58 5.24 24.10
N GLU A 236 -14.49 6.12 24.51
CA GLU A 236 -14.52 7.53 24.10
C GLU A 236 -13.24 8.29 24.42
#